data_0889a8f85e1ea072948e55f2982bb581
#
_entry.id   0889a8f85e1ea072948e55f2982bb581
#
_cell.length_a   1.000
_cell.length_b   1.000
_cell.length_c   1.000
_cell.angle_alpha   90.00
_cell.angle_beta   90.00
_cell.angle_gamma   90.00
#
_symmetry.space_group_name_H-M   'P 1'
#
loop_
_entity.id
_entity.type
_entity.pdbx_description
1 polymer ?
#
loop_
_entity_poly.entity_id
_entity_poly.type
_entity_poly.pdbx_seq_one_letter_code
_entity_poly.pdbx_strand_id
1 'polypeptide(L)'
;MSISYVDTLEIDAGEKIHIISTVKPTCDSEEPFTIREAKYQIADSKGTILDEGDCEIRDHDLDAFVSMDIPGTFFLRLSYKIADETWVDKFRLKVG
;
A
#
# COMPACT_ATOMS: atom_id res chain seq x y z
N MET A 1 4.89 19.38 9.16
CA MET A 1 3.99 18.65 8.25
C MET A 1 3.71 17.28 8.83
N SER A 2 2.48 17.00 9.12
CA SER A 2 2.10 15.70 9.64
C SER A 2 1.81 14.75 8.48
N ILE A 3 2.36 13.53 8.59
CA ILE A 3 2.03 12.48 7.65
C ILE A 3 0.80 11.77 8.17
N SER A 4 -0.29 11.83 7.42
CA SER A 4 -1.50 11.10 7.75
C SER A 4 -1.44 9.73 7.11
N TYR A 5 -1.63 8.70 7.92
CA TYR A 5 -1.82 7.36 7.40
C TYR A 5 -3.30 7.14 7.16
N VAL A 6 -3.62 6.63 5.98
CA VAL A 6 -5.01 6.44 5.58
C VAL A 6 -5.70 5.42 6.48
N ASP A 7 -4.95 4.39 6.91
CA ASP A 7 -5.54 3.30 7.66
C ASP A 7 -4.50 2.55 8.49
N THR A 8 -4.98 1.85 9.51
CA THR A 8 -4.15 0.96 10.32
C THR A 8 -4.66 -0.46 10.12
N LEU A 9 -3.75 -1.36 9.75
CA LEU A 9 -4.06 -2.76 9.53
C LEU A 9 -3.37 -3.59 10.60
N GLU A 10 -4.07 -4.57 11.15
CA GLU A 10 -3.54 -5.48 12.15
C GLU A 10 -3.40 -6.87 11.56
N ILE A 11 -2.19 -7.44 11.70
CA ILE A 11 -1.91 -8.79 11.25
C ILE A 11 -1.11 -9.52 12.33
N ASP A 12 -1.15 -10.85 12.31
CA ASP A 12 -0.33 -11.65 13.21
C ASP A 12 1.00 -12.01 12.54
N ALA A 13 2.06 -12.08 13.34
CA ALA A 13 3.37 -12.47 12.84
C ALA A 13 3.29 -13.86 12.20
N GLY A 14 3.84 -13.98 10.99
CA GLY A 14 3.79 -15.22 10.23
C GLY A 14 2.60 -15.36 9.30
N GLU A 15 1.62 -14.45 9.39
CA GLU A 15 0.51 -14.46 8.44
C GLU A 15 0.97 -13.97 7.06
N LYS A 16 0.38 -14.57 6.04
CA LYS A 16 0.51 -14.10 4.66
C LYS A 16 -0.86 -13.67 4.19
N ILE A 17 -1.01 -12.39 3.91
CA ILE A 17 -2.31 -11.84 3.56
C ILE A 17 -2.26 -10.97 2.32
N HIS A 18 -3.40 -10.84 1.66
CA HIS A 18 -3.59 -9.89 0.59
C HIS A 18 -4.18 -8.61 1.17
N ILE A 19 -3.51 -7.49 0.91
CA ILE A 19 -4.03 -6.18 1.26
C ILE A 19 -4.56 -5.56 -0.02
N ILE A 20 -5.86 -5.31 -0.05
CA ILE A 20 -6.51 -4.77 -1.25
C ILE A 20 -6.92 -3.33 -0.97
N SER A 21 -6.45 -2.44 -1.81
CA SER A 21 -6.77 -1.02 -1.73
C SER A 21 -7.46 -0.57 -2.99
N THR A 22 -8.64 0.00 -2.86
CA THR A 22 -9.36 0.55 -3.99
C THR A 22 -8.96 1.99 -4.21
N VAL A 23 -8.48 2.31 -5.39
CA VAL A 23 -8.07 3.66 -5.76
C VAL A 23 -9.31 4.43 -6.20
N LYS A 24 -9.54 5.57 -5.55
CA LYS A 24 -10.65 6.45 -5.90
C LYS A 24 -10.12 7.73 -6.51
N PRO A 25 -10.72 8.22 -7.60
CA PRO A 25 -10.32 9.50 -8.17
C PRO A 25 -10.61 10.62 -7.17
N THR A 26 -9.71 11.57 -7.09
CA THR A 26 -9.82 12.69 -6.15
C THR A 26 -10.68 13.84 -6.65
N CYS A 27 -11.09 13.80 -7.90
CA CYS A 27 -11.96 14.81 -8.49
C CYS A 27 -13.18 14.13 -9.08
N ASP A 28 -14.26 14.90 -9.24
CA ASP A 28 -15.52 14.43 -9.79
C ASP A 28 -15.43 14.10 -11.28
N SER A 29 -14.24 13.74 -11.74
CA SER A 29 -14.05 13.35 -13.12
C SER A 29 -14.71 12.00 -13.36
N GLU A 30 -15.64 11.96 -14.28
CA GLU A 30 -16.27 10.71 -14.73
C GLU A 30 -15.38 9.98 -15.72
N GLU A 31 -14.22 10.52 -16.06
CA GLU A 31 -13.33 9.90 -17.01
C GLU A 31 -12.71 8.63 -16.40
N PRO A 32 -12.77 7.52 -17.13
CA PRO A 32 -12.12 6.30 -16.68
C PRO A 32 -10.62 6.51 -16.61
N PHE A 33 -10.00 5.95 -15.60
CA PHE A 33 -8.55 5.97 -15.46
C PHE A 33 -8.01 4.54 -15.41
N THR A 34 -6.77 4.39 -15.83
CA THR A 34 -6.07 3.12 -15.79
C THR A 34 -4.86 3.24 -14.88
N ILE A 35 -4.75 2.32 -13.94
CA ILE A 35 -3.59 2.25 -13.06
C ILE A 35 -2.51 1.47 -13.79
N ARG A 36 -1.32 2.08 -13.89
CA ARG A 36 -0.14 1.44 -14.46
C ARG A 36 0.91 1.31 -13.37
N GLU A 37 1.64 0.23 -13.35
CA GLU A 37 2.73 0.00 -12.42
C GLU A 37 2.33 0.27 -10.97
N ALA A 38 2.11 -0.76 -10.23
CA ALA A 38 1.83 -0.66 -8.81
C ALA A 38 2.85 -1.47 -8.04
N LYS A 39 3.40 -0.87 -6.98
CA LYS A 39 4.41 -1.51 -6.14
C LYS A 39 4.10 -1.27 -4.69
N TYR A 40 4.54 -2.18 -3.83
CA TYR A 40 4.45 -1.99 -2.39
C TYR A 40 5.85 -2.01 -1.76
N GLN A 41 5.98 -1.32 -0.65
CA GLN A 41 7.18 -1.32 0.18
C GLN A 41 6.74 -1.38 1.63
N ILE A 42 7.42 -2.20 2.42
CA ILE A 42 7.21 -2.25 3.86
C ILE A 42 8.49 -1.77 4.53
N ALA A 43 8.35 -0.76 5.38
CA ALA A 43 9.47 -0.15 6.08
C ALA A 43 9.24 -0.17 7.58
N ASP A 44 10.33 -0.12 8.33
CA ASP A 44 10.27 0.03 9.78
C ASP A 44 10.13 1.51 10.17
N SER A 45 10.09 1.79 11.48
CA SER A 45 9.95 3.16 11.98
C SER A 45 11.13 4.08 11.64
N LYS A 46 12.24 3.50 11.23
CA LYS A 46 13.44 4.27 10.83
C LYS A 46 13.46 4.53 9.32
N GLY A 47 12.50 4.00 8.59
CA GLY A 47 12.45 4.13 7.15
C GLY A 47 13.24 3.09 6.38
N THR A 48 13.78 2.08 7.05
CA THR A 48 14.48 0.99 6.39
C THR A 48 13.48 0.08 5.71
N ILE A 49 13.66 -0.14 4.42
CA ILE A 49 12.77 -1.00 3.64
C ILE A 49 13.10 -2.46 3.94
N LEU A 50 12.13 -3.19 4.46
CA LEU A 50 12.28 -4.60 4.85
C LEU A 50 11.79 -5.55 3.78
N ASP A 51 10.80 -5.12 2.99
CA ASP A 51 10.24 -5.91 1.92
C ASP A 51 9.68 -4.99 0.86
N GLU A 52 9.69 -5.44 -0.38
CA GLU A 52 9.09 -4.70 -1.49
C GLU A 52 8.75 -5.67 -2.62
N GLY A 53 7.78 -5.28 -3.44
CA GLY A 53 7.38 -6.10 -4.56
C GLY A 53 6.35 -5.39 -5.42
N ASP A 54 5.83 -6.11 -6.39
CA ASP A 54 4.79 -5.59 -7.27
C ASP A 54 3.41 -5.92 -6.72
N CYS A 55 2.46 -5.00 -6.92
CA CYS A 55 1.06 -5.24 -6.63
C CYS A 55 0.37 -5.75 -7.89
N GLU A 56 -0.60 -6.63 -7.71
CA GLU A 56 -1.49 -7.01 -8.79
C GLU A 56 -2.52 -5.89 -8.97
N ILE A 57 -2.79 -5.53 -10.21
CA ILE A 57 -3.76 -4.48 -10.54
C ILE A 57 -5.01 -5.14 -11.11
N ARG A 58 -6.15 -4.90 -10.46
CA ARG A 58 -7.45 -5.38 -10.92
C ARG A 58 -8.39 -4.20 -11.04
N ASP A 59 -8.56 -3.67 -12.26
CA ASP A 59 -9.28 -2.43 -12.49
C ASP A 59 -8.71 -1.29 -11.65
N HIS A 60 -9.43 -0.89 -10.61
CA HIS A 60 -8.99 0.16 -9.69
C HIS A 60 -8.54 -0.37 -8.34
N ASP A 61 -8.38 -1.68 -8.22
CA ASP A 61 -7.92 -2.31 -6.99
C ASP A 61 -6.45 -2.70 -7.09
N LEU A 62 -5.72 -2.41 -6.02
CA LEU A 62 -4.33 -2.82 -5.87
C LEU A 62 -4.28 -3.96 -4.85
N ASP A 63 -3.71 -5.07 -5.24
CA ASP A 63 -3.59 -6.26 -4.39
C ASP A 63 -2.11 -6.46 -4.05
N ALA A 64 -1.76 -6.23 -2.80
CA ALA A 64 -0.41 -6.46 -2.29
C ALA A 64 -0.42 -7.71 -1.41
N PHE A 65 0.32 -8.72 -1.83
CA PHE A 65 0.48 -9.94 -1.03
C PHE A 65 1.68 -9.75 -0.10
N VAL A 66 1.40 -9.61 1.19
CA VAL A 66 2.42 -9.26 2.18
C VAL A 66 2.48 -10.28 3.31
N SER A 67 3.67 -10.41 3.89
CA SER A 67 3.87 -11.23 5.10
C SER A 67 4.92 -10.57 5.97
N MET A 68 4.70 -10.64 7.30
CA MET A 68 5.67 -10.15 8.28
C MET A 68 5.84 -11.22 9.36
N ASP A 69 7.09 -11.56 9.65
CA ASP A 69 7.41 -12.58 10.64
C ASP A 69 7.81 -11.98 11.99
N ILE A 70 7.99 -10.67 12.05
CA ILE A 70 8.48 -9.97 13.23
C ILE A 70 7.38 -9.10 13.80
N PRO A 71 7.02 -9.25 15.09
CA PRO A 71 6.06 -8.35 15.71
C PRO A 71 6.58 -6.92 15.78
N GLY A 72 5.68 -5.96 15.71
CA GLY A 72 6.02 -4.55 15.79
C GLY A 72 5.14 -3.67 14.94
N THR A 73 5.52 -2.41 14.81
CA THR A 73 4.82 -1.45 13.97
C THR A 73 5.64 -1.18 12.73
N PHE A 74 5.02 -1.36 11.57
CA PHE A 74 5.64 -1.16 10.28
C PHE A 74 4.77 -0.25 9.42
N PHE A 75 5.30 0.17 8.28
CA PHE A 75 4.60 1.09 7.39
C PHE A 75 4.59 0.50 5.99
N LEU A 76 3.39 0.39 5.43
CA LEU A 76 3.18 -0.08 4.07
C LEU A 76 2.94 1.12 3.16
N ARG A 77 3.64 1.16 2.04
CA ARG A 77 3.44 2.18 1.00
C ARG A 77 3.05 1.48 -0.29
N LEU A 78 1.97 1.94 -0.89
CA LEU A 78 1.56 1.50 -2.21
C LEU A 78 1.83 2.65 -3.18
N SER A 79 2.69 2.42 -4.15
CA SER A 79 3.00 3.41 -5.19
C SER A 79 2.42 2.93 -6.51
N TYR A 80 1.74 3.79 -7.21
CA TYR A 80 1.14 3.44 -8.49
C TYR A 80 1.09 4.65 -9.40
N LYS A 81 0.96 4.40 -10.69
CA LYS A 81 0.92 5.46 -11.70
C LYS A 81 -0.42 5.53 -12.37
N ILE A 82 -0.96 6.74 -12.46
CA ILE A 82 -2.14 7.06 -13.22
C ILE A 82 -1.76 8.17 -14.17
N ALA A 83 -1.80 7.90 -15.48
CA ALA A 83 -1.32 8.82 -16.52
C ALA A 83 0.14 9.23 -16.23
N ASP A 84 0.42 10.51 -16.07
CA ASP A 84 1.77 11.01 -15.80
C ASP A 84 2.05 11.19 -14.30
N GLU A 85 1.10 10.87 -13.44
CA GLU A 85 1.23 11.11 -12.01
C GLU A 85 1.57 9.83 -11.27
N THR A 86 2.41 9.97 -10.25
CA THR A 86 2.71 8.90 -9.31
C THR A 86 2.00 9.20 -8.00
N TRP A 87 1.19 8.26 -7.55
CA TRP A 87 0.41 8.38 -6.32
C TRP A 87 0.95 7.40 -5.29
N VAL A 88 0.89 7.80 -4.02
CA VAL A 88 1.35 6.95 -2.92
C VAL A 88 0.29 6.93 -1.84
N ASP A 89 -0.15 5.73 -1.49
CA ASP A 89 -1.03 5.50 -0.35
C ASP A 89 -0.20 4.87 0.77
N LYS A 90 -0.45 5.30 2.01
CA LYS A 90 0.32 4.86 3.17
C LYS A 90 -0.60 4.22 4.20
N PHE A 91 -0.14 3.09 4.74
CA PHE A 91 -0.84 2.36 5.77
C PHE A 91 0.12 2.05 6.92
N ARG A 92 -0.42 1.97 8.12
CA ARG A 92 0.32 1.49 9.28
C ARG A 92 0.00 0.01 9.48
N LEU A 93 1.03 -0.81 9.63
CA LEU A 93 0.87 -2.24 9.92
C LEU A 93 1.24 -2.50 11.37
N LYS A 94 0.31 -3.06 12.12
CA LYS A 94 0.60 -3.57 13.46
C LYS A 94 0.67 -5.08 13.39
N VAL A 95 1.85 -5.61 13.67
CA VAL A 95 2.13 -7.04 13.63
C VAL A 95 2.24 -7.55 15.05
N GLY A 96 1.35 -8.44 15.40
CA GLY A 96 1.25 -8.97 16.76
C GLY A 96 1.75 -10.37 16.98
#